data_118f030e1b1057d1eac90a02a7f9d3a9
#
_entry.id   118f030e1b1057d1eac90a02a7f9d3a9
#
_cell.length_a   1.000
_cell.length_b   1.000
_cell.length_c   1.000
_cell.angle_alpha   90.00
_cell.angle_beta   90.00
_cell.angle_gamma   90.00
#
_symmetry.space_group_name_H-M   'P 1'
#
loop_
_entity.id
_entity.type
_entity.pdbx_description
1 polymer ?
#
loop_
_entity_poly.entity_id
_entity_poly.type
_entity_poly.pdbx_seq_one_letter_code
_entity_poly.pdbx_strand_id
1 'polypeptide(L)'
;MKILESQGRMNGGLIGLDYGCGRGFDADHYGLDKYDPHWFNNEPLLSSYDFITCNYVLNVLSTDGQAEVLGKINDLLSEDGIAYISVRRDIDSPTVTVKNTYQCPVFLNLPVIFQDSSTCIYVMRKDANK
;
A
#
# COMPACT_ATOMS: atom_id res chain seq x y z
N MET A 1 11.66 0.76 -0.62
CA MET A 1 11.69 -0.72 -0.61
C MET A 1 12.92 -1.36 0.03
N LYS A 2 14.05 -0.67 0.07
CA LYS A 2 15.26 -1.26 0.68
C LYS A 2 15.11 -1.61 2.15
N ILE A 3 14.34 -0.85 2.91
CA ILE A 3 14.05 -1.17 4.31
C ILE A 3 13.32 -2.51 4.40
N LEU A 4 12.37 -2.75 3.51
CA LEU A 4 11.60 -3.99 3.50
C LEU A 4 12.41 -5.17 2.96
N GLU A 5 13.35 -4.92 2.05
CA GLU A 5 14.20 -5.96 1.51
C GLU A 5 14.99 -6.67 2.61
N SER A 6 15.49 -5.92 3.59
CA SER A 6 16.22 -6.52 4.71
C SER A 6 15.33 -7.25 5.70
N GLN A 7 14.02 -7.04 5.66
CA GLN A 7 13.04 -7.65 6.56
C GLN A 7 12.09 -8.58 5.86
N GLY A 8 12.19 -8.70 4.55
CA GLY A 8 11.22 -9.42 3.75
C GLY A 8 11.51 -10.89 3.59
N ARG A 9 10.76 -11.48 2.68
CA ARG A 9 10.83 -12.91 2.35
C ARG A 9 12.24 -13.38 2.03
N MET A 10 13.04 -12.53 1.43
CA MET A 10 14.41 -12.86 1.05
C MET A 10 15.33 -13.10 2.24
N ASN A 11 14.95 -12.63 3.42
CA ASN A 11 15.71 -12.82 4.65
C ASN A 11 15.14 -13.91 5.54
N GLY A 12 14.46 -14.85 4.93
CA GLY A 12 14.19 -16.09 5.62
C GLY A 12 12.95 -16.14 6.47
N GLY A 13 11.92 -15.42 6.13
CA GLY A 13 10.74 -15.72 6.89
C GLY A 13 9.54 -14.80 6.73
N LEU A 14 9.76 -13.56 6.39
CA LEU A 14 8.64 -12.63 6.25
C LEU A 14 8.01 -12.73 4.87
N ILE A 15 6.69 -12.69 4.84
CA ILE A 15 5.90 -12.78 3.61
C ILE A 15 5.22 -11.45 3.37
N GLY A 16 5.43 -10.87 2.20
CA GLY A 16 4.92 -9.56 1.87
C GLY A 16 4.03 -9.53 0.63
N LEU A 17 3.19 -8.51 0.57
CA LEU A 17 2.29 -8.24 -0.53
C LEU A 17 2.46 -6.79 -0.98
N ASP A 18 2.54 -6.57 -2.29
CA ASP A 18 2.46 -5.24 -2.88
C ASP A 18 1.03 -5.02 -3.37
N TYR A 19 0.26 -4.26 -2.62
CA TYR A 19 -1.15 -3.99 -2.90
C TYR A 19 -1.26 -2.76 -3.81
N GLY A 20 -1.73 -2.95 -5.03
CA GLY A 20 -1.70 -1.91 -6.06
C GLY A 20 -0.37 -1.91 -6.79
N CYS A 21 0.15 -3.09 -7.11
CA CYS A 21 1.51 -3.26 -7.62
C CYS A 21 1.72 -2.79 -9.06
N GLY A 22 0.69 -2.36 -9.76
CA GLY A 22 0.79 -2.04 -11.16
C GLY A 22 1.26 -3.28 -11.95
N ARG A 23 2.30 -3.12 -12.76
CA ARG A 23 2.85 -4.24 -13.54
C ARG A 23 3.70 -5.21 -12.74
N GLY A 24 3.92 -4.93 -11.46
CA GLY A 24 4.57 -5.86 -10.55
C GLY A 24 6.09 -5.85 -10.56
N PHE A 25 6.74 -4.84 -11.12
CA PHE A 25 8.20 -4.80 -11.20
C PHE A 25 8.86 -4.80 -9.81
N ASP A 26 8.35 -3.98 -8.89
CA ASP A 26 8.89 -3.94 -7.54
C ASP A 26 8.59 -5.24 -6.80
N ALA A 27 7.36 -5.75 -6.93
CA ALA A 27 6.98 -7.00 -6.29
C ALA A 27 7.87 -8.15 -6.76
N ASP A 28 8.13 -8.24 -8.07
CA ASP A 28 9.00 -9.29 -8.61
C ASP A 28 10.43 -9.13 -8.11
N HIS A 29 10.94 -7.90 -8.08
CA HIS A 29 12.31 -7.63 -7.62
C HIS A 29 12.53 -8.04 -6.17
N TYR A 30 11.54 -7.78 -5.30
CA TYR A 30 11.66 -8.04 -3.87
C TYR A 30 11.00 -9.35 -3.42
N GLY A 31 10.48 -10.14 -4.36
CA GLY A 31 9.85 -11.41 -4.03
C GLY A 31 8.53 -11.29 -3.30
N LEU A 32 7.76 -10.25 -3.58
CA LEU A 32 6.47 -10.02 -2.94
C LEU A 32 5.35 -10.63 -3.77
N ASP A 33 4.27 -11.01 -3.10
CA ASP A 33 3.03 -11.32 -3.80
C ASP A 33 2.45 -10.04 -4.41
N LYS A 34 1.59 -10.19 -5.41
CA LYS A 34 1.09 -9.07 -6.21
C LYS A 34 -0.42 -9.02 -6.20
N TYR A 35 -0.94 -7.80 -6.03
CA TYR A 35 -2.34 -7.52 -6.29
C TYR A 35 -2.48 -6.17 -6.98
N ASP A 36 -3.24 -6.13 -8.06
CA ASP A 36 -3.61 -4.90 -8.74
C ASP A 36 -4.92 -5.15 -9.51
N PRO A 37 -5.94 -4.29 -9.40
CA PRO A 37 -7.23 -4.54 -10.04
C PRO A 37 -7.17 -4.59 -11.56
N HIS A 38 -6.13 -4.03 -12.19
CA HIS A 38 -5.97 -4.04 -13.64
C HIS A 38 -5.04 -5.13 -14.14
N TRP A 39 -3.99 -5.45 -13.38
CA TRP A 39 -2.88 -6.29 -13.85
C TRP A 39 -2.82 -7.65 -13.19
N PHE A 40 -3.19 -7.73 -11.89
CA PHE A 40 -3.03 -8.96 -11.10
C PHE A 40 -4.20 -9.16 -10.15
N ASN A 41 -5.43 -9.10 -10.68
CA ASN A 41 -6.62 -9.24 -9.86
C ASN A 41 -7.04 -10.70 -9.62
N ASN A 42 -6.45 -11.64 -10.34
CA ASN A 42 -6.75 -13.07 -10.21
C ASN A 42 -5.59 -13.86 -9.58
N GLU A 43 -4.53 -13.18 -9.14
CA GLU A 43 -3.45 -13.85 -8.45
C GLU A 43 -3.96 -14.37 -7.10
N PRO A 44 -3.65 -15.62 -6.73
CA PRO A 44 -4.06 -16.11 -5.42
C PRO A 44 -3.32 -15.38 -4.31
N LEU A 45 -4.07 -14.92 -3.31
CA LEU A 45 -3.52 -14.25 -2.15
C LEU A 45 -3.57 -15.19 -0.94
N LEU A 46 -2.60 -15.02 -0.04
CA LEU A 46 -2.60 -15.72 1.24
C LEU A 46 -3.64 -15.09 2.17
N SER A 47 -3.97 -15.80 3.24
CA SER A 47 -4.91 -15.28 4.23
C SER A 47 -4.33 -14.16 5.08
N SER A 48 -2.99 -14.10 5.21
CA SER A 48 -2.34 -13.02 5.93
C SER A 48 -0.91 -12.80 5.47
N TYR A 49 -0.42 -11.58 5.67
CA TYR A 49 0.92 -11.17 5.29
C TYR A 49 1.61 -10.48 6.47
N ASP A 50 2.91 -10.67 6.57
CA ASP A 50 3.72 -10.03 7.61
C ASP A 50 3.93 -8.55 7.32
N PHE A 51 3.97 -8.16 6.06
CA PHE A 51 3.96 -6.76 5.68
C PHE A 51 3.26 -6.56 4.34
N ILE A 52 2.74 -5.35 4.14
CA ILE A 52 2.04 -4.97 2.91
C ILE A 52 2.54 -3.58 2.53
N THR A 53 2.86 -3.39 1.26
CA THR A 53 3.14 -2.06 0.71
C THR A 53 1.97 -1.60 -0.14
N CYS A 54 1.64 -0.31 -0.06
CA CYS A 54 0.58 0.30 -0.85
C CYS A 54 1.09 1.68 -1.29
N ASN A 55 1.59 1.77 -2.52
CA ASN A 55 2.33 2.94 -2.98
C ASN A 55 1.51 3.76 -3.96
N TYR A 56 1.12 4.97 -3.53
CA TYR A 56 0.43 5.97 -4.36
C TYR A 56 -0.94 5.52 -4.89
N VAL A 57 -1.56 4.54 -4.24
CA VAL A 57 -2.88 4.02 -4.63
C VAL A 57 -4.00 4.93 -4.16
N LEU A 58 -3.90 5.43 -2.92
CA LEU A 58 -5.02 6.17 -2.32
C LEU A 58 -5.26 7.51 -3.00
N ASN A 59 -4.25 8.12 -3.59
CA ASN A 59 -4.38 9.42 -4.26
C ASN A 59 -5.29 9.39 -5.48
N VAL A 60 -5.57 8.22 -6.04
CA VAL A 60 -6.44 8.07 -7.21
C VAL A 60 -7.83 7.53 -6.85
N LEU A 61 -8.13 7.43 -5.57
CA LEU A 61 -9.39 6.87 -5.08
C LEU A 61 -10.21 7.93 -4.34
N SER A 62 -11.54 7.81 -4.40
CA SER A 62 -12.44 8.57 -3.56
C SER A 62 -12.24 8.19 -2.09
N THR A 63 -12.82 8.98 -1.18
CA THR A 63 -12.76 8.69 0.25
C THR A 63 -13.29 7.29 0.55
N ASP A 64 -14.39 6.89 -0.07
CA ASP A 64 -14.95 5.55 0.12
C ASP A 64 -14.01 4.47 -0.41
N GLY A 65 -13.40 4.69 -1.57
CA GLY A 65 -12.42 3.77 -2.14
C GLY A 65 -11.19 3.63 -1.27
N GLN A 66 -10.72 4.73 -0.69
CA GLN A 66 -9.61 4.71 0.26
C GLN A 66 -9.92 3.86 1.49
N ALA A 67 -11.11 4.05 2.06
CA ALA A 67 -11.53 3.29 3.24
C ALA A 67 -11.64 1.80 2.91
N GLU A 68 -12.15 1.45 1.74
CA GLU A 68 -12.25 0.06 1.30
C GLU A 68 -10.87 -0.59 1.17
N VAL A 69 -9.90 0.10 0.56
CA VAL A 69 -8.54 -0.41 0.43
C VAL A 69 -7.90 -0.61 1.80
N LEU A 70 -8.03 0.37 2.70
CA LEU A 70 -7.45 0.25 4.05
C LEU A 70 -8.08 -0.91 4.82
N GLY A 71 -9.38 -1.14 4.68
CA GLY A 71 -10.05 -2.28 5.29
C GLY A 71 -9.52 -3.61 4.77
N LYS A 72 -9.33 -3.73 3.47
CA LYS A 72 -8.78 -4.95 2.87
C LYS A 72 -7.34 -5.20 3.30
N ILE A 73 -6.52 -4.14 3.36
CA ILE A 73 -5.14 -4.27 3.85
C ILE A 73 -5.14 -4.74 5.30
N ASN A 74 -6.00 -4.18 6.14
CA ASN A 74 -6.10 -4.62 7.52
C ASN A 74 -6.46 -6.12 7.62
N ASP A 75 -7.40 -6.57 6.80
CA ASP A 75 -7.82 -7.98 6.79
C ASP A 75 -6.69 -8.91 6.35
N LEU A 76 -5.80 -8.44 5.49
CA LEU A 76 -4.69 -9.23 4.97
C LEU A 76 -3.44 -9.18 5.83
N LEU A 77 -3.38 -8.32 6.84
CA LEU A 77 -2.24 -8.27 7.77
C LEU A 77 -2.32 -9.40 8.80
N SER A 78 -1.18 -10.01 9.11
CA SER A 78 -1.06 -10.88 10.28
C SER A 78 -1.19 -10.04 11.55
N GLU A 79 -1.34 -10.68 12.71
CA GLU A 79 -1.51 -9.95 13.98
C GLU A 79 -0.37 -8.97 14.26
N ASP A 80 0.86 -9.34 13.94
CA ASP A 80 2.02 -8.48 14.11
C ASP A 80 2.44 -7.79 12.82
N GLY A 81 1.58 -7.85 11.80
CA GLY A 81 1.87 -7.31 10.49
C GLY A 81 1.88 -5.79 10.45
N ILE A 82 2.62 -5.24 9.47
CA ILE A 82 2.74 -3.80 9.27
C ILE A 82 2.48 -3.48 7.80
N ALA A 83 1.65 -2.48 7.56
CA ALA A 83 1.46 -1.94 6.23
C ALA A 83 2.15 -0.59 6.11
N TYR A 84 2.80 -0.36 4.97
CA TYR A 84 3.47 0.89 4.63
C TYR A 84 2.71 1.52 3.47
N ILE A 85 2.11 2.68 3.73
CA ILE A 85 1.21 3.34 2.79
C ILE A 85 1.82 4.66 2.37
N SER A 86 2.27 4.74 1.11
CA SER A 86 2.86 5.95 0.54
C SER A 86 1.81 6.74 -0.22
N VAL A 87 1.74 8.04 0.02
CA VAL A 87 0.83 8.94 -0.69
C VAL A 87 1.59 10.17 -1.17
N ARG A 88 1.08 10.79 -2.24
CA ARG A 88 1.62 12.03 -2.75
C ARG A 88 1.15 13.20 -1.88
N ARG A 89 2.04 14.14 -1.64
CA ARG A 89 1.74 15.37 -0.90
C ARG A 89 1.63 16.60 -1.79
N ASP A 90 1.99 16.49 -3.06
CA ASP A 90 2.00 17.62 -4.00
C ASP A 90 0.65 17.82 -4.70
N ILE A 91 -0.42 17.20 -4.20
CA ILE A 91 -1.79 17.40 -4.68
C ILE A 91 -2.52 18.24 -3.65
N ASP A 92 -2.86 19.48 -3.99
CA ASP A 92 -3.48 20.42 -3.05
C ASP A 92 -4.99 20.24 -2.93
N SER A 93 -5.64 19.82 -4.01
CA SER A 93 -7.09 19.64 -4.04
C SER A 93 -7.45 18.56 -5.05
N PRO A 94 -8.67 18.00 -4.96
CA PRO A 94 -9.11 17.01 -5.94
C PRO A 94 -9.04 17.57 -7.35
N THR A 95 -8.50 16.80 -8.29
CA THR A 95 -8.31 17.22 -9.66
C THR A 95 -8.38 16.03 -10.61
N VAL A 96 -8.60 16.31 -11.89
CA VAL A 96 -8.51 15.31 -12.95
C VAL A 96 -7.37 15.74 -13.87
N THR A 97 -6.43 14.84 -14.10
CA THR A 97 -5.25 15.12 -14.91
C THR A 97 -5.60 15.19 -16.40
N VAL A 98 -4.65 15.67 -17.22
CA VAL A 98 -4.82 15.70 -18.67
C VAL A 98 -5.06 14.32 -19.27
N LYS A 99 -4.65 13.25 -18.57
CA LYS A 99 -4.91 11.87 -18.97
C LYS A 99 -6.23 11.34 -18.42
N ASN A 100 -7.08 12.22 -17.90
CA ASN A 100 -8.37 11.89 -17.31
C ASN A 100 -8.26 10.98 -16.08
N THR A 101 -7.20 11.15 -15.28
CA THR A 101 -6.99 10.41 -14.04
C THR A 101 -7.35 11.30 -12.85
N TYR A 102 -8.28 10.82 -12.01
CA TYR A 102 -8.61 11.49 -10.76
C TYR A 102 -7.43 11.41 -9.79
N GLN A 103 -7.14 12.53 -9.14
CA GLN A 103 -6.14 12.57 -8.07
C GLN A 103 -6.65 13.47 -6.95
N CYS A 104 -6.35 13.09 -5.72
CA CYS A 104 -6.76 13.86 -4.55
C CYS A 104 -5.68 13.82 -3.47
N PRO A 105 -5.65 14.83 -2.58
CA PRO A 105 -4.80 14.75 -1.40
C PRO A 105 -5.33 13.65 -0.46
N VAL A 106 -4.42 13.04 0.31
CA VAL A 106 -4.75 11.99 1.26
C VAL A 106 -4.18 12.36 2.62
N PHE A 107 -5.03 12.35 3.64
CA PHE A 107 -4.64 12.59 5.03
C PHE A 107 -5.18 11.46 5.88
N LEU A 108 -4.29 10.65 6.45
CA LEU A 108 -4.67 9.51 7.27
C LEU A 108 -4.33 9.78 8.73
N ASN A 109 -5.16 9.26 9.62
CA ASN A 109 -4.90 9.35 11.06
C ASN A 109 -4.02 8.16 11.50
N LEU A 110 -2.82 8.11 10.95
CA LEU A 110 -1.86 7.03 11.19
C LEU A 110 -0.48 7.63 11.46
N PRO A 111 0.41 6.90 12.16
CA PRO A 111 1.78 7.35 12.33
C PRO A 111 2.50 7.55 11.01
N VAL A 112 3.35 8.56 10.93
CA VAL A 112 4.15 8.89 9.77
C VAL A 112 5.59 8.49 10.06
N ILE A 113 6.20 7.71 9.16
CA ILE A 113 7.61 7.31 9.30
C ILE A 113 8.52 8.07 8.35
N PHE A 114 7.98 8.70 7.33
CA PHE A 114 8.76 9.50 6.39
C PHE A 114 7.85 10.56 5.78
N GLN A 115 8.40 11.76 5.57
CA GLN A 115 7.66 12.84 4.93
C GLN A 115 8.64 13.82 4.30
N ASP A 116 8.40 14.17 3.04
CA ASP A 116 9.08 15.26 2.36
C ASP A 116 8.05 16.10 1.59
N SER A 117 8.50 16.95 0.67
CA SER A 117 7.59 17.84 -0.07
C SER A 117 6.66 17.09 -1.04
N SER A 118 7.02 15.89 -1.44
CA SER A 118 6.27 15.14 -2.47
C SER A 118 5.63 13.86 -1.95
N THR A 119 6.09 13.32 -0.82
CA THR A 119 5.68 12.00 -0.35
C THR A 119 5.47 11.98 1.15
N CYS A 120 4.49 11.21 1.58
CA CYS A 120 4.30 10.86 2.99
C CYS A 120 4.10 9.35 3.08
N ILE A 121 4.79 8.70 4.03
CA ILE A 121 4.64 7.26 4.27
C ILE A 121 4.03 7.06 5.64
N TYR A 122 2.84 6.47 5.65
CA TYR A 122 2.13 6.09 6.87
C TYR A 122 2.41 4.64 7.22
N VAL A 123 2.35 4.33 8.50
CA VAL A 123 2.41 2.96 9.01
C VAL A 123 1.07 2.57 9.59
N MET A 124 0.57 1.40 9.20
CA MET A 124 -0.67 0.85 9.74
C MET A 124 -0.39 -0.54 10.29
N ARG A 125 -0.82 -0.79 11.52
CA ARG A 125 -0.77 -2.12 12.13
C ARG A 125 -2.15 -2.71 12.16
N LYS A 126 -2.24 -4.04 12.23
CA LYS A 126 -3.53 -4.71 12.29
C LYS A 126 -4.31 -4.24 13.51
N ASP A 127 -5.57 -3.90 13.30
CA ASP A 127 -6.47 -3.49 14.37
C ASP A 127 -6.94 -4.71 15.15
N ALA A 128 -6.40 -4.90 16.35
CA ALA A 128 -6.70 -6.05 17.18
C ALA A 128 -8.09 -6.00 17.83
N ASN A 129 -8.76 -4.84 17.77
CA ASN A 129 -10.07 -4.65 18.40
C ASN A 129 -11.23 -4.85 17.43
N LYS A 130 -10.97 -5.27 16.24
CA LYS A 130 -12.02 -5.55 15.27
C LYS A 130 -12.51 -6.97 15.34
#